data_5b8c057c469965812b5bbca691c8de60
#
_entry.id   5b8c057c469965812b5bbca691c8de60
#
_cell.length_a   1.000
_cell.length_b   1.000
_cell.length_c   1.000
_cell.angle_alpha   90.00
_cell.angle_beta   90.00
_cell.angle_gamma   90.00
#
_symmetry.space_group_name_H-M   'P 1'
#
loop_
_entity.id
_entity.type
_entity.pdbx_description
1 polymer ?
#
loop_
_entity_poly.entity_id
_entity_poly.type
_entity_poly.pdbx_seq_one_letter_code
_entity_poly.pdbx_strand_id
1 'polypeptide(L)'
;MASTSVLEIEDEEMEEFSGFEEDLDELEARQNEDSESDISVSSVNTEDLENLSELEADEVEAEAVEEEWCTSEAPVHVSPFTAVTGPVSHVPDNKSAIDFFHLMFPESLIETIVTETNRYARQCTAVKPDTKWYDTTLAEMKAYLGLHIIFGIKQLPANRHYWSKDPVLGVQAVQKVMPRNRFDKLTQYLHVNDNSNQVPREDPAFDKLFKVRPLLHRVLECCQQEHRPGQNLSIDEAMVKFKGRLGIKQYMPQKPIKRGIKIWECADSSNGFVSEYQVYTGKQQDGTPEENLGYRVVHDLTRNFTGKNHHHVFFDNYFSSVKLSEDLLKDAIYSCGTVRANRKGYPKELAKKAVTVKRLSHGEHLFRRKNNLVATAWKDKKVVNFLSTQSNPVGNKTVPRKQRD
;
A
#
# COMPACT_ATOMS: atom_id res chain seq x y z
N MET A 1 38.50 -42.64 -40.89
CA MET A 1 39.36 -42.73 -39.70
C MET A 1 39.58 -41.30 -39.23
N ALA A 2 38.84 -40.90 -38.25
CA ALA A 2 39.07 -39.66 -37.51
C ALA A 2 38.75 -39.99 -36.06
N SER A 3 39.74 -39.90 -35.21
CA SER A 3 39.74 -40.25 -33.80
C SER A 3 39.04 -39.16 -32.99
N THR A 4 38.05 -39.55 -32.21
CA THR A 4 37.37 -38.72 -31.25
C THR A 4 38.13 -38.84 -29.93
N SER A 5 38.79 -37.76 -29.49
CA SER A 5 39.34 -37.65 -28.14
C SER A 5 38.28 -37.22 -27.17
N VAL A 6 37.92 -38.11 -26.26
CA VAL A 6 37.09 -37.81 -25.07
C VAL A 6 38.02 -37.18 -24.04
N LEU A 7 37.70 -35.97 -23.60
CA LEU A 7 38.29 -35.35 -22.42
C LEU A 7 37.57 -35.90 -21.19
N GLU A 8 38.24 -36.74 -20.43
CA GLU A 8 37.87 -37.12 -19.07
C GLU A 8 38.07 -35.89 -18.16
N ILE A 9 36.99 -35.42 -17.53
CA ILE A 9 37.05 -34.47 -16.43
C ILE A 9 36.99 -35.30 -15.15
N GLU A 10 38.08 -35.29 -14.41
CA GLU A 10 38.19 -35.91 -13.09
C GLU A 10 37.13 -35.33 -12.14
N ASP A 11 36.39 -36.21 -11.48
CA ASP A 11 35.48 -35.91 -10.39
C ASP A 11 36.30 -35.46 -9.15
N GLU A 12 36.44 -34.17 -8.93
CA GLU A 12 36.85 -33.66 -7.63
C GLU A 12 35.66 -33.84 -6.64
N GLU A 13 35.93 -34.60 -5.62
CA GLU A 13 35.03 -34.86 -4.50
C GLU A 13 34.49 -33.55 -3.92
N MET A 14 33.15 -33.34 -4.03
CA MET A 14 32.47 -32.28 -3.34
C MET A 14 32.33 -32.70 -1.87
N GLU A 15 33.16 -32.13 -0.99
CA GLU A 15 32.90 -32.15 0.44
C GLU A 15 31.52 -31.54 0.70
N GLU A 16 30.67 -32.30 1.35
CA GLU A 16 29.36 -31.87 1.85
C GLU A 16 29.56 -30.73 2.86
N PHE A 17 29.24 -29.49 2.44
CA PHE A 17 29.32 -28.32 3.30
C PHE A 17 28.09 -28.26 4.18
N SER A 18 28.10 -28.96 5.32
CA SER A 18 27.03 -28.97 6.34
C SER A 18 26.99 -27.71 7.22
N GLY A 19 27.95 -26.81 7.07
CA GLY A 19 28.09 -25.62 7.95
C GLY A 19 27.19 -24.45 7.66
N PHE A 20 26.40 -24.47 6.58
CA PHE A 20 25.60 -23.30 6.19
C PHE A 20 24.16 -23.30 6.75
N GLU A 21 23.66 -24.45 7.20
CA GLU A 21 22.36 -24.50 7.92
C GLU A 21 22.52 -23.99 9.35
N GLU A 22 23.67 -24.24 10.00
CA GLU A 22 23.99 -23.69 11.33
C GLU A 22 24.20 -22.18 11.31
N ASP A 23 24.81 -21.61 10.26
CA ASP A 23 25.03 -20.16 10.15
C ASP A 23 23.73 -19.35 9.93
N LEU A 24 22.70 -19.91 9.30
CA LEU A 24 21.40 -19.25 9.13
C LEU A 24 20.58 -19.29 10.42
N ASP A 25 20.61 -20.41 11.15
CA ASP A 25 19.99 -20.55 12.46
C ASP A 25 20.71 -19.68 13.49
N GLU A 26 22.04 -19.53 13.43
CA GLU A 26 22.81 -18.60 14.26
C GLU A 26 22.57 -17.12 13.90
N LEU A 27 22.37 -16.77 12.64
CA LEU A 27 21.98 -15.43 12.22
C LEU A 27 20.54 -15.10 12.63
N GLU A 28 19.64 -16.08 12.57
CA GLU A 28 18.29 -15.96 13.13
C GLU A 28 18.33 -15.89 14.66
N ALA A 29 19.22 -16.62 15.34
CA ALA A 29 19.41 -16.57 16.80
C ALA A 29 20.05 -15.25 17.24
N ARG A 30 21.05 -14.73 16.55
CA ARG A 30 21.69 -13.43 16.88
C ARG A 30 20.81 -12.22 16.60
N GLN A 31 19.90 -12.30 15.61
CA GLN A 31 18.82 -11.31 15.47
C GLN A 31 17.77 -11.41 16.58
N ASN A 32 17.78 -12.50 17.35
CA ASN A 32 16.90 -12.70 18.51
C ASN A 32 17.45 -12.11 19.82
N GLU A 33 18.77 -11.97 19.95
CA GLU A 33 19.40 -11.47 21.19
C GLU A 33 19.39 -9.94 21.32
N ASP A 34 19.33 -9.19 20.20
CA ASP A 34 19.28 -7.72 20.22
C ASP A 34 17.87 -7.11 20.35
N SER A 35 16.83 -7.92 20.61
CA SER A 35 15.44 -7.44 20.69
C SER A 35 14.59 -8.12 21.75
N GLU A 36 15.15 -8.48 22.91
CA GLU A 36 14.37 -8.71 24.12
C GLU A 36 13.98 -7.37 24.77
N SER A 37 13.16 -6.61 24.10
CA SER A 37 12.16 -5.77 24.71
C SER A 37 10.82 -6.21 24.13
N ASP A 38 9.97 -6.74 24.97
CA ASP A 38 8.58 -7.12 24.71
C ASP A 38 7.85 -6.03 23.93
N ILE A 39 7.90 -6.09 22.59
CA ILE A 39 6.92 -5.42 21.76
C ILE A 39 5.83 -6.47 21.53
N SER A 40 4.85 -6.47 22.44
CA SER A 40 3.58 -7.14 22.24
C SER A 40 3.09 -6.85 20.83
N VAL A 41 2.88 -7.89 20.04
CA VAL A 41 2.12 -7.80 18.79
C VAL A 41 0.73 -7.34 19.20
N SER A 42 0.46 -6.03 19.11
CA SER A 42 -0.88 -5.53 19.29
C SER A 42 -1.71 -6.07 18.14
N SER A 43 -2.40 -7.19 18.40
CA SER A 43 -3.54 -7.58 17.59
C SER A 43 -4.58 -6.49 17.79
N VAL A 44 -4.64 -5.54 16.88
CA VAL A 44 -5.78 -4.63 16.81
C VAL A 44 -6.93 -5.49 16.32
N ASN A 45 -7.74 -5.99 17.24
CA ASN A 45 -9.00 -6.60 16.93
C ASN A 45 -9.88 -5.59 16.22
N THR A 46 -10.74 -6.04 15.33
CA THR A 46 -11.78 -5.20 14.70
C THR A 46 -12.66 -4.54 15.76
N GLU A 47 -12.82 -5.17 16.94
CA GLU A 47 -13.49 -4.62 18.11
C GLU A 47 -12.69 -3.47 18.74
N ASP A 48 -11.34 -3.52 18.73
CA ASP A 48 -10.51 -2.42 19.23
C ASP A 48 -10.55 -1.21 18.29
N LEU A 49 -10.70 -1.42 16.98
CA LEU A 49 -10.95 -0.34 16.01
C LEU A 49 -12.39 0.21 16.13
N GLU A 50 -13.34 -0.62 16.54
CA GLU A 50 -14.71 -0.18 16.86
C GLU A 50 -14.73 0.60 18.19
N ASN A 51 -13.98 0.19 19.21
CA ASN A 51 -13.89 0.84 20.50
C ASN A 51 -13.06 2.14 20.48
N LEU A 52 -12.01 2.22 19.65
CA LEU A 52 -11.24 3.47 19.46
C LEU A 52 -12.07 4.59 18.83
N SER A 53 -13.15 4.26 18.11
CA SER A 53 -14.08 5.25 17.56
C SER A 53 -15.11 5.78 18.58
N GLU A 54 -15.22 5.15 19.74
CA GLU A 54 -16.12 5.60 20.82
C GLU A 54 -15.47 6.62 21.77
N LEU A 55 -14.13 6.76 21.77
CA LEU A 55 -13.39 7.66 22.64
C LEU A 55 -13.19 9.08 22.07
N GLU A 56 -13.59 9.33 20.81
CA GLU A 56 -13.45 10.66 20.17
C GLU A 56 -14.69 11.57 20.38
N ALA A 57 -15.42 11.44 21.45
CA ALA A 57 -16.70 12.14 21.64
C ALA A 57 -16.69 13.24 22.70
N ASP A 58 -15.57 13.84 23.04
CA ASP A 58 -15.59 15.07 23.85
C ASP A 58 -14.35 15.92 23.56
N GLU A 59 -14.53 17.10 22.95
CA GLU A 59 -14.08 18.40 23.42
C GLU A 59 -14.07 19.50 22.35
N VAL A 60 -14.58 20.64 22.78
CA VAL A 60 -14.40 22.05 22.44
C VAL A 60 -15.36 22.61 21.40
N GLU A 61 -16.40 23.25 21.94
CA GLU A 61 -17.30 24.17 21.26
C GLU A 61 -16.59 25.49 20.95
N ALA A 62 -16.52 25.81 19.65
CA ALA A 62 -16.53 27.20 19.20
C ALA A 62 -17.87 27.41 18.47
N GLU A 63 -18.68 28.35 18.90
CA GLU A 63 -19.96 28.69 18.31
C GLU A 63 -19.79 29.19 16.88
N ALA A 64 -19.76 28.27 15.92
CA ALA A 64 -20.11 28.57 14.54
C ALA A 64 -21.60 28.24 14.39
N VAL A 65 -22.37 29.14 13.79
CA VAL A 65 -23.78 28.91 13.42
C VAL A 65 -23.83 27.57 12.69
N GLU A 66 -24.31 26.52 13.37
CA GLU A 66 -24.44 25.19 12.74
C GLU A 66 -25.52 25.30 11.65
N GLU A 67 -25.08 25.25 10.40
CA GLU A 67 -26.01 25.10 9.28
C GLU A 67 -26.79 23.80 9.47
N GLU A 68 -28.12 23.92 9.60
CA GLU A 68 -28.99 22.80 9.92
C GLU A 68 -29.21 21.88 8.70
N TRP A 69 -29.29 20.57 8.98
CA TRP A 69 -29.71 19.58 8.00
C TRP A 69 -31.18 19.78 7.61
N CYS A 70 -31.45 19.84 6.30
CA CYS A 70 -32.81 20.04 5.75
C CYS A 70 -33.22 18.87 4.84
N THR A 71 -34.48 18.90 4.37
CA THR A 71 -35.07 17.93 3.44
C THR A 71 -35.17 18.44 2.00
N SER A 72 -34.37 19.44 1.63
CA SER A 72 -34.39 20.02 0.30
C SER A 72 -33.95 19.01 -0.78
N GLU A 73 -34.79 18.83 -1.80
CA GLU A 73 -34.52 17.99 -2.99
C GLU A 73 -33.79 18.74 -4.11
N ALA A 74 -33.42 20.00 -3.89
CA ALA A 74 -32.71 20.77 -4.89
C ALA A 74 -31.44 20.04 -5.36
N PRO A 75 -31.08 20.09 -6.66
CA PRO A 75 -29.89 19.46 -7.17
C PRO A 75 -28.60 19.91 -6.47
N VAL A 76 -27.67 18.98 -6.29
CA VAL A 76 -26.32 19.28 -5.84
C VAL A 76 -25.55 19.92 -6.98
N HIS A 77 -24.83 20.99 -6.69
CA HIS A 77 -23.99 21.64 -7.70
C HIS A 77 -22.69 20.85 -7.85
N VAL A 78 -22.44 20.34 -9.05
CA VAL A 78 -21.21 19.62 -9.40
C VAL A 78 -20.58 20.29 -10.60
N SER A 79 -19.39 20.84 -10.42
CA SER A 79 -18.60 21.43 -11.51
C SER A 79 -18.08 20.34 -12.44
N PRO A 80 -18.00 20.57 -13.75
CA PRO A 80 -17.52 19.59 -14.71
C PRO A 80 -16.04 19.27 -14.50
N PHE A 81 -15.69 18.00 -14.67
CA PHE A 81 -14.31 17.56 -14.72
C PHE A 81 -13.72 17.93 -16.10
N THR A 82 -12.58 18.61 -16.12
CA THR A 82 -11.99 19.14 -17.36
C THR A 82 -10.53 18.73 -17.59
N ALA A 83 -9.97 17.86 -16.72
CA ALA A 83 -8.58 17.44 -16.87
C ALA A 83 -8.36 16.55 -18.10
N VAL A 84 -7.16 16.66 -18.66
CA VAL A 84 -6.63 15.64 -19.58
C VAL A 84 -6.22 14.42 -18.74
N THR A 85 -6.66 13.24 -19.14
CA THR A 85 -6.46 11.97 -18.40
C THR A 85 -5.70 10.95 -19.22
N GLY A 86 -5.17 9.91 -18.55
CA GLY A 86 -4.49 8.81 -19.18
C GLY A 86 -2.97 8.91 -19.17
N PRO A 87 -2.29 8.04 -19.92
CA PRO A 87 -0.84 8.04 -20.01
C PRO A 87 -0.28 9.40 -20.46
N VAL A 88 0.80 9.85 -19.81
CA VAL A 88 1.47 11.11 -20.13
C VAL A 88 2.54 10.89 -21.20
N SER A 89 3.36 9.85 -21.03
CA SER A 89 4.40 9.53 -22.00
C SER A 89 3.79 8.91 -23.25
N HIS A 90 4.13 9.49 -24.41
CA HIS A 90 3.85 8.85 -25.68
C HIS A 90 4.84 7.70 -25.87
N VAL A 91 4.36 6.48 -25.69
CA VAL A 91 5.15 5.27 -25.89
C VAL A 91 4.95 4.82 -27.34
N PRO A 92 5.98 4.87 -28.21
CA PRO A 92 5.86 4.39 -29.58
C PRO A 92 5.48 2.91 -29.66
N ASP A 93 4.76 2.50 -30.71
CA ASP A 93 4.25 1.12 -30.89
C ASP A 93 5.32 0.02 -30.89
N ASN A 94 6.58 0.40 -31.13
CA ASN A 94 7.72 -0.52 -31.16
C ASN A 94 8.40 -0.74 -29.79
N LYS A 95 7.85 -0.19 -28.71
CA LYS A 95 8.39 -0.37 -27.36
C LYS A 95 8.17 -1.79 -26.84
N SER A 96 9.17 -2.30 -26.15
CA SER A 96 9.17 -3.62 -25.51
C SER A 96 8.65 -3.54 -24.07
N ALA A 97 8.33 -4.70 -23.46
CA ALA A 97 7.90 -4.77 -22.07
C ALA A 97 8.91 -4.15 -21.08
N ILE A 98 10.21 -4.22 -21.40
CA ILE A 98 11.26 -3.63 -20.55
C ILE A 98 11.23 -2.10 -20.59
N ASP A 99 10.83 -1.50 -21.70
CA ASP A 99 10.69 -0.05 -21.79
C ASP A 99 9.56 0.45 -20.88
N PHE A 100 8.42 -0.27 -20.84
CA PHE A 100 7.32 0.02 -19.91
C PHE A 100 7.73 -0.20 -18.44
N PHE A 101 8.51 -1.23 -18.16
CA PHE A 101 9.07 -1.45 -16.83
C PHE A 101 9.91 -0.26 -16.37
N HIS A 102 10.75 0.28 -17.26
CA HIS A 102 11.63 1.41 -16.94
C HIS A 102 10.87 2.75 -16.78
N LEU A 103 9.64 2.90 -17.26
CA LEU A 103 8.80 4.05 -16.91
C LEU A 103 8.50 4.07 -15.40
N MET A 104 8.19 2.91 -14.81
CA MET A 104 7.86 2.78 -13.38
C MET A 104 9.08 2.53 -12.49
N PHE A 105 10.12 1.90 -13.05
CA PHE A 105 11.33 1.50 -12.35
C PHE A 105 12.57 1.91 -13.16
N PRO A 106 12.92 3.20 -13.18
CA PRO A 106 13.95 3.74 -14.06
C PRO A 106 15.34 3.20 -13.74
N GLU A 107 16.21 3.19 -14.72
CA GLU A 107 17.58 2.71 -14.61
C GLU A 107 18.36 3.43 -13.50
N SER A 108 18.14 4.74 -13.33
CA SER A 108 18.74 5.53 -12.25
C SER A 108 18.40 5.02 -10.84
N LEU A 109 17.22 4.44 -10.67
CA LEU A 109 16.85 3.79 -9.41
C LEU A 109 17.66 2.50 -9.19
N ILE A 110 17.86 1.72 -10.25
CA ILE A 110 18.69 0.49 -10.18
C ILE A 110 20.15 0.85 -9.89
N GLU A 111 20.67 1.92 -10.48
CA GLU A 111 22.01 2.47 -10.17
C GLU A 111 22.15 2.88 -8.71
N THR A 112 21.12 3.49 -8.15
CA THR A 112 21.06 3.81 -6.71
C THR A 112 21.13 2.54 -5.88
N ILE A 113 20.35 1.50 -6.23
CA ILE A 113 20.37 0.21 -5.53
C ILE A 113 21.77 -0.43 -5.61
N VAL A 114 22.43 -0.40 -6.75
CA VAL A 114 23.82 -0.90 -6.92
C VAL A 114 24.77 -0.14 -5.99
N THR A 115 24.71 1.17 -6.00
CA THR A 115 25.60 2.03 -5.21
C THR A 115 25.44 1.76 -3.72
N GLU A 116 24.20 1.73 -3.22
CA GLU A 116 23.91 1.54 -1.79
C GLU A 116 24.18 0.10 -1.35
N THR A 117 23.91 -0.90 -2.20
CA THR A 117 24.25 -2.31 -1.93
C THR A 117 25.75 -2.49 -1.78
N ASN A 118 26.56 -1.95 -2.69
CA ASN A 118 28.01 -2.01 -2.62
C ASN A 118 28.54 -1.24 -1.39
N ARG A 119 27.98 -0.07 -1.08
CA ARG A 119 28.33 0.71 0.11
C ARG A 119 28.08 -0.09 1.38
N TYR A 120 26.88 -0.64 1.53
CA TYR A 120 26.51 -1.42 2.70
C TYR A 120 27.37 -2.67 2.86
N ALA A 121 27.61 -3.39 1.76
CA ALA A 121 28.51 -4.55 1.78
C ALA A 121 29.91 -4.19 2.27
N ARG A 122 30.49 -3.07 1.80
CA ARG A 122 31.80 -2.58 2.28
C ARG A 122 31.77 -2.21 3.75
N GLN A 123 30.70 -1.58 4.24
CA GLN A 123 30.53 -1.28 5.68
C GLN A 123 30.51 -2.56 6.51
N CYS A 124 29.77 -3.60 6.07
CA CYS A 124 29.71 -4.87 6.77
C CYS A 124 31.05 -5.64 6.70
N THR A 125 31.68 -5.68 5.55
CA THR A 125 32.94 -6.44 5.35
C THR A 125 34.15 -5.77 6.02
N ALA A 126 34.10 -4.47 6.29
CA ALA A 126 35.08 -3.78 7.11
C ALA A 126 35.06 -4.27 8.57
N VAL A 127 33.90 -4.67 9.09
CA VAL A 127 33.73 -5.21 10.44
C VAL A 127 34.00 -6.72 10.47
N LYS A 128 33.38 -7.46 9.54
CA LYS A 128 33.55 -8.92 9.38
C LYS A 128 33.89 -9.22 7.93
N PRO A 129 35.14 -9.60 7.63
CA PRO A 129 35.55 -9.91 6.25
C PRO A 129 34.68 -11.02 5.61
N ASP A 130 34.21 -10.78 4.40
CA ASP A 130 33.47 -11.76 3.57
C ASP A 130 34.22 -11.94 2.24
N THR A 131 35.01 -12.98 2.15
CA THR A 131 35.84 -13.29 0.97
C THR A 131 35.02 -13.69 -0.25
N LYS A 132 33.72 -14.00 -0.08
CA LYS A 132 32.83 -14.40 -1.18
C LYS A 132 32.07 -13.18 -1.76
N TRP A 133 32.19 -12.01 -1.15
CA TRP A 133 31.59 -10.79 -1.69
C TRP A 133 32.53 -10.11 -2.68
N TYR A 134 31.96 -9.63 -3.76
CA TYR A 134 32.54 -8.68 -4.69
C TYR A 134 31.46 -7.68 -5.13
N ASP A 135 31.85 -6.47 -5.47
CA ASP A 135 30.90 -5.41 -5.83
C ASP A 135 30.01 -5.83 -6.99
N THR A 136 28.72 -5.53 -6.85
CA THR A 136 27.74 -5.79 -7.90
C THR A 136 27.74 -4.70 -8.96
N THR A 137 27.26 -5.05 -10.16
CA THR A 137 27.14 -4.15 -11.31
C THR A 137 25.67 -3.88 -11.65
N LEU A 138 25.42 -2.87 -12.48
CA LEU A 138 24.08 -2.57 -12.99
C LEU A 138 23.47 -3.79 -13.73
N ALA A 139 24.24 -4.45 -14.56
CA ALA A 139 23.79 -5.63 -15.30
C ALA A 139 23.39 -6.79 -14.37
N GLU A 140 24.22 -7.05 -13.35
CA GLU A 140 23.95 -8.09 -12.36
C GLU A 140 22.73 -7.76 -11.48
N MET A 141 22.57 -6.49 -11.09
CA MET A 141 21.39 -6.06 -10.32
C MET A 141 20.11 -6.16 -11.16
N LYS A 142 20.15 -5.82 -12.45
CA LYS A 142 19.01 -6.06 -13.36
C LYS A 142 18.65 -7.55 -13.44
N ALA A 143 19.66 -8.43 -13.54
CA ALA A 143 19.45 -9.87 -13.54
C ALA A 143 18.83 -10.35 -12.21
N TYR A 144 19.33 -9.86 -11.08
CA TYR A 144 18.81 -10.16 -9.74
C TYR A 144 17.33 -9.75 -9.59
N LEU A 145 16.97 -8.52 -9.98
CA LEU A 145 15.58 -8.05 -9.97
C LEU A 145 14.69 -8.86 -10.91
N GLY A 146 15.20 -9.22 -12.10
CA GLY A 146 14.50 -10.09 -13.04
C GLY A 146 14.19 -11.48 -12.46
N LEU A 147 15.09 -12.04 -11.64
CA LEU A 147 14.83 -13.28 -10.92
C LEU A 147 13.66 -13.15 -9.94
N HIS A 148 13.54 -12.03 -9.21
CA HIS A 148 12.40 -11.79 -8.32
C HIS A 148 11.08 -11.73 -9.08
N ILE A 149 11.04 -11.14 -10.28
CA ILE A 149 9.86 -11.14 -11.16
C ILE A 149 9.50 -12.58 -11.55
N ILE A 150 10.50 -13.40 -11.95
CA ILE A 150 10.29 -14.83 -12.27
C ILE A 150 9.73 -15.59 -11.06
N PHE A 151 10.22 -15.33 -9.85
CA PHE A 151 9.72 -15.96 -8.62
C PHE A 151 8.26 -15.56 -8.32
N GLY A 152 7.86 -14.36 -8.67
CA GLY A 152 6.45 -13.93 -8.58
C GLY A 152 5.53 -14.68 -9.55
N ILE A 153 6.02 -14.98 -10.77
CA ILE A 153 5.27 -15.70 -11.80
C ILE A 153 5.24 -17.21 -11.50
N LYS A 154 6.39 -17.80 -11.21
CA LYS A 154 6.52 -19.23 -10.88
C LYS A 154 6.87 -19.37 -9.40
N GLN A 155 5.87 -19.53 -8.56
CA GLN A 155 6.06 -19.65 -7.12
C GLN A 155 6.46 -21.07 -6.73
N LEU A 156 7.60 -21.20 -6.05
CA LEU A 156 8.07 -22.44 -5.42
C LEU A 156 8.03 -22.29 -3.88
N PRO A 157 7.95 -23.40 -3.12
CA PRO A 157 7.87 -23.37 -1.66
C PRO A 157 9.01 -22.62 -0.96
N ALA A 158 10.22 -22.68 -1.53
CA ALA A 158 11.39 -21.96 -1.04
C ALA A 158 12.33 -21.56 -2.19
N ASN A 159 13.05 -20.45 -2.03
CA ASN A 159 13.93 -19.90 -3.07
C ASN A 159 15.01 -20.92 -3.52
N ARG A 160 15.55 -21.74 -2.59
CA ARG A 160 16.54 -22.76 -2.91
C ARG A 160 16.10 -23.74 -4.00
N HIS A 161 14.80 -24.00 -4.15
CA HIS A 161 14.28 -24.94 -5.13
C HIS A 161 14.46 -24.48 -6.58
N TYR A 162 14.56 -23.19 -6.85
CA TYR A 162 14.85 -22.70 -8.22
C TYR A 162 16.19 -23.20 -8.74
N TRP A 163 17.18 -23.44 -7.85
CA TRP A 163 18.51 -23.99 -8.19
C TRP A 163 18.62 -25.49 -7.97
N SER A 164 17.54 -26.20 -7.66
CA SER A 164 17.55 -27.65 -7.49
C SER A 164 17.95 -28.35 -8.78
N LYS A 165 18.74 -29.43 -8.65
CA LYS A 165 19.03 -30.36 -9.74
C LYS A 165 17.84 -31.28 -10.04
N ASP A 166 16.83 -31.31 -9.17
CA ASP A 166 15.61 -32.08 -9.38
C ASP A 166 14.85 -31.52 -10.59
N PRO A 167 14.50 -32.35 -11.59
CA PRO A 167 13.84 -31.88 -12.81
C PRO A 167 12.41 -31.34 -12.57
N VAL A 168 11.78 -31.71 -11.45
CA VAL A 168 10.44 -31.25 -11.10
C VAL A 168 10.50 -29.86 -10.46
N LEU A 169 11.47 -29.61 -9.58
CA LEU A 169 11.62 -28.36 -8.82
C LEU A 169 12.53 -27.37 -9.52
N GLY A 170 13.65 -27.81 -10.07
CA GLY A 170 14.66 -26.94 -10.65
C GLY A 170 14.17 -26.10 -11.82
N VAL A 171 14.65 -24.86 -11.91
CA VAL A 171 14.31 -23.92 -12.99
C VAL A 171 15.59 -23.55 -13.74
N GLN A 172 15.89 -24.27 -14.83
CA GLN A 172 17.10 -24.07 -15.60
C GLN A 172 17.35 -22.61 -16.04
N ALA A 173 16.29 -21.88 -16.36
CA ALA A 173 16.39 -20.46 -16.73
C ALA A 173 17.02 -19.65 -15.58
N VAL A 174 16.63 -19.89 -14.33
CA VAL A 174 17.16 -19.22 -13.13
C VAL A 174 18.63 -19.60 -12.92
N GLN A 175 18.96 -20.89 -13.04
CA GLN A 175 20.31 -21.39 -12.85
C GLN A 175 21.30 -20.80 -13.87
N LYS A 176 20.87 -20.54 -15.11
CA LYS A 176 21.69 -19.92 -16.16
C LYS A 176 21.93 -18.43 -15.96
N VAL A 177 21.02 -17.73 -15.24
CA VAL A 177 21.14 -16.28 -15.00
C VAL A 177 22.15 -16.00 -13.89
N MET A 178 22.06 -16.71 -12.76
CA MET A 178 22.91 -16.44 -11.60
C MET A 178 23.05 -17.68 -10.72
N PRO A 179 24.26 -17.99 -10.19
CA PRO A 179 24.44 -19.03 -9.18
C PRO A 179 23.71 -18.68 -7.87
N ARG A 180 23.17 -19.69 -7.16
CA ARG A 180 22.48 -19.53 -5.88
C ARG A 180 23.29 -18.70 -4.87
N ASN A 181 24.55 -19.07 -4.63
CA ASN A 181 25.40 -18.40 -3.65
C ASN A 181 25.55 -16.90 -3.95
N ARG A 182 25.57 -16.49 -5.22
CA ARG A 182 25.62 -15.08 -5.59
C ARG A 182 24.29 -14.38 -5.35
N PHE A 183 23.19 -15.03 -5.66
CA PHE A 183 21.84 -14.53 -5.35
C PHE A 183 21.68 -14.29 -3.83
N ASP A 184 22.08 -15.28 -3.00
CA ASP A 184 22.01 -15.18 -1.54
C ASP A 184 22.89 -14.02 -1.03
N LYS A 185 24.08 -13.81 -1.60
CA LYS A 185 24.95 -12.67 -1.26
C LYS A 185 24.35 -11.32 -1.64
N LEU A 186 23.74 -11.21 -2.80
CA LEU A 186 23.02 -9.98 -3.18
C LEU A 186 21.84 -9.73 -2.25
N THR A 187 21.07 -10.77 -1.89
CA THR A 187 19.97 -10.66 -0.93
C THR A 187 20.47 -10.21 0.44
N GLN A 188 21.59 -10.72 0.92
CA GLN A 188 22.20 -10.38 2.21
C GLN A 188 22.59 -8.90 2.30
N TYR A 189 23.14 -8.33 1.22
CA TYR A 189 23.66 -6.97 1.21
C TYR A 189 22.74 -5.95 0.50
N LEU A 190 21.59 -6.37 -0.01
CA LEU A 190 20.65 -5.48 -0.72
C LEU A 190 20.29 -4.25 0.12
N HIS A 191 20.59 -3.06 -0.42
CA HIS A 191 20.30 -1.78 0.23
C HIS A 191 19.90 -0.74 -0.80
N VAL A 192 19.11 0.24 -0.37
CA VAL A 192 18.66 1.37 -1.22
C VAL A 192 18.87 2.73 -0.57
N ASN A 193 19.47 2.76 0.64
CA ASN A 193 19.80 3.99 1.34
C ASN A 193 21.05 3.80 2.20
N ASP A 194 21.76 4.90 2.53
CA ASP A 194 22.93 4.86 3.41
C ASP A 194 22.53 4.86 4.89
N ASN A 195 22.74 3.74 5.57
CA ASN A 195 22.42 3.59 6.99
C ASN A 195 23.13 4.60 7.91
N SER A 196 24.28 5.15 7.49
CA SER A 196 25.01 6.15 8.30
C SER A 196 24.25 7.46 8.47
N ASN A 197 23.29 7.75 7.59
CA ASN A 197 22.45 8.93 7.62
C ASN A 197 21.14 8.73 8.42
N GLN A 198 20.90 7.53 8.94
CA GLN A 198 19.69 7.27 9.74
C GLN A 198 19.88 7.85 11.15
N VAL A 199 18.98 8.73 11.56
CA VAL A 199 18.96 9.28 12.92
C VAL A 199 18.57 8.21 13.95
N PRO A 200 18.99 8.34 15.23
CA PRO A 200 18.60 7.43 16.31
C PRO A 200 17.08 7.31 16.45
N ARG A 201 16.63 6.17 16.99
CA ARG A 201 15.19 5.86 17.12
C ARG A 201 14.45 6.85 18.03
N GLU A 202 15.15 7.43 18.97
CA GLU A 202 14.64 8.40 19.94
C GLU A 202 14.48 9.82 19.36
N ASP A 203 15.06 10.06 18.19
CA ASP A 203 14.97 11.34 17.50
C ASP A 203 13.55 11.51 16.88
N PRO A 204 12.91 12.66 17.06
CA PRO A 204 11.60 12.94 16.43
C PRO A 204 11.61 12.82 14.89
N ALA A 205 12.76 12.98 14.25
CA ALA A 205 12.93 12.82 12.80
C ALA A 205 13.15 11.35 12.38
N PHE A 206 13.07 10.38 13.32
CA PHE A 206 13.28 8.98 13.00
C PHE A 206 12.20 8.45 12.03
N ASP A 207 12.63 8.03 10.84
CA ASP A 207 11.77 7.43 9.84
C ASP A 207 11.88 5.90 9.84
N LYS A 208 10.80 5.21 10.21
CA LYS A 208 10.71 3.74 10.19
C LYS A 208 10.89 3.14 8.78
N LEU A 209 10.68 3.93 7.72
CA LEU A 209 10.83 3.55 6.33
C LEU A 209 12.16 4.00 5.71
N PHE A 210 13.05 4.60 6.49
CA PHE A 210 14.30 5.21 6.03
C PHE A 210 15.05 4.32 5.02
N LYS A 211 15.19 3.03 5.33
CA LYS A 211 15.94 2.07 4.50
C LYS A 211 15.35 1.84 3.10
N VAL A 212 14.05 2.08 2.92
CA VAL A 212 13.34 1.88 1.65
C VAL A 212 12.76 3.19 1.08
N ARG A 213 12.93 4.30 1.77
CA ARG A 213 12.35 5.60 1.40
C ARG A 213 12.72 6.05 -0.02
N PRO A 214 13.98 5.96 -0.48
CA PRO A 214 14.33 6.38 -1.84
C PRO A 214 13.59 5.57 -2.91
N LEU A 215 13.43 4.26 -2.70
CA LEU A 215 12.66 3.39 -3.60
C LEU A 215 11.19 3.82 -3.65
N LEU A 216 10.55 3.97 -2.47
CA LEU A 216 9.14 4.36 -2.38
C LEU A 216 8.89 5.72 -3.05
N HIS A 217 9.72 6.72 -2.76
CA HIS A 217 9.60 8.06 -3.37
C HIS A 217 9.73 7.97 -4.89
N ARG A 218 10.78 7.30 -5.39
CA ARG A 218 11.04 7.28 -6.83
C ARG A 218 9.93 6.57 -7.61
N VAL A 219 9.40 5.47 -7.09
CA VAL A 219 8.27 4.77 -7.72
C VAL A 219 7.02 5.65 -7.72
N LEU A 220 6.72 6.35 -6.62
CA LEU A 220 5.59 7.27 -6.54
C LEU A 220 5.72 8.42 -7.55
N GLU A 221 6.90 9.04 -7.64
CA GLU A 221 7.18 10.07 -8.65
C GLU A 221 6.93 9.57 -10.07
N CYS A 222 7.38 8.34 -10.39
CA CYS A 222 7.11 7.74 -11.70
C CYS A 222 5.60 7.56 -11.94
N CYS A 223 4.85 7.05 -10.95
CA CYS A 223 3.40 6.92 -11.07
C CYS A 223 2.72 8.26 -11.38
N GLN A 224 3.11 9.33 -10.68
CA GLN A 224 2.56 10.67 -10.87
C GLN A 224 2.96 11.30 -12.22
N GLN A 225 4.17 11.00 -12.71
CA GLN A 225 4.69 11.53 -13.98
C GLN A 225 4.06 10.83 -15.18
N GLU A 226 3.84 9.53 -15.11
CA GLU A 226 3.47 8.69 -16.25
C GLU A 226 1.97 8.57 -16.48
N HIS A 227 1.14 8.91 -15.48
CA HIS A 227 -0.29 8.80 -15.62
C HIS A 227 -1.05 9.94 -14.92
N ARG A 228 -2.02 10.50 -15.63
CA ARG A 228 -3.00 11.44 -15.08
C ARG A 228 -4.32 10.72 -14.85
N PRO A 229 -4.75 10.59 -13.60
CA PRO A 229 -5.95 9.82 -13.28
C PRO A 229 -7.23 10.47 -13.85
N GLY A 230 -8.25 9.64 -14.05
CA GLY A 230 -9.57 10.04 -14.43
C GLY A 230 -10.32 10.79 -13.33
N GLN A 231 -11.57 11.14 -13.62
CA GLN A 231 -12.44 11.88 -12.69
C GLN A 231 -12.62 11.15 -11.36
N ASN A 232 -12.80 9.82 -11.39
CA ASN A 232 -13.17 9.03 -10.24
C ASN A 232 -11.94 8.36 -9.63
N LEU A 233 -11.69 8.64 -8.36
CA LEU A 233 -10.59 8.09 -7.56
C LEU A 233 -11.17 7.24 -6.44
N SER A 234 -10.50 6.13 -6.14
CA SER A 234 -10.85 5.27 -5.00
C SER A 234 -9.72 5.29 -3.97
N ILE A 235 -10.07 5.46 -2.70
CA ILE A 235 -9.12 5.36 -1.57
C ILE A 235 -9.50 4.14 -0.74
N ASP A 236 -8.55 3.23 -0.58
CA ASP A 236 -8.69 2.03 0.26
C ASP A 236 -7.32 1.56 0.76
N GLU A 237 -7.32 0.49 1.58
CA GLU A 237 -6.08 -0.13 2.03
C GLU A 237 -5.72 -1.39 1.24
N ALA A 238 -4.45 -1.47 0.85
CA ALA A 238 -3.78 -2.65 0.32
C ALA A 238 -2.89 -3.32 1.38
N MET A 239 -2.62 -4.61 1.20
CA MET A 239 -1.75 -5.39 2.07
C MET A 239 -0.63 -6.06 1.27
N VAL A 240 0.62 -5.69 1.56
CA VAL A 240 1.80 -6.40 1.06
C VAL A 240 2.15 -7.52 2.03
N LYS A 241 2.06 -8.79 1.57
CA LYS A 241 2.32 -9.96 2.39
C LYS A 241 3.76 -9.95 2.92
N PHE A 242 3.90 -10.03 4.24
CA PHE A 242 5.20 -10.09 4.91
C PHE A 242 5.14 -11.02 6.11
N LYS A 243 6.03 -12.01 6.17
CA LYS A 243 6.08 -13.00 7.26
C LYS A 243 7.16 -12.70 8.29
N GLY A 244 8.18 -11.93 7.93
CA GLY A 244 9.31 -11.60 8.77
C GLY A 244 8.94 -10.76 10.01
N ARG A 245 9.95 -10.41 10.82
CA ARG A 245 9.83 -9.51 11.97
C ARG A 245 9.98 -8.06 11.48
N LEU A 246 8.95 -7.25 11.73
CA LEU A 246 8.96 -5.83 11.38
C LEU A 246 7.96 -5.10 12.26
N GLY A 247 8.36 -4.02 12.93
CA GLY A 247 7.53 -3.28 13.87
C GLY A 247 6.28 -2.63 13.26
N ILE A 248 6.28 -2.38 11.94
CA ILE A 248 5.14 -1.80 11.23
C ILE A 248 4.18 -2.87 10.65
N LYS A 249 4.46 -4.17 10.88
CA LYS A 249 3.64 -5.26 10.38
C LYS A 249 2.26 -5.26 11.06
N GLN A 250 1.20 -5.38 10.24
CA GLN A 250 -0.19 -5.38 10.67
C GLN A 250 -0.81 -6.76 10.54
N TYR A 251 -1.79 -7.04 11.41
CA TYR A 251 -2.65 -8.22 11.34
C TYR A 251 -4.08 -7.80 11.03
N MET A 252 -4.60 -8.19 9.87
CA MET A 252 -5.95 -7.87 9.40
C MET A 252 -6.70 -9.17 9.04
N PRO A 253 -7.41 -9.79 10.01
CA PRO A 253 -7.98 -11.14 9.85
C PRO A 253 -9.01 -11.26 8.73
N GLN A 254 -9.70 -10.18 8.39
CA GLN A 254 -10.74 -10.15 7.34
C GLN A 254 -10.18 -9.96 5.93
N LYS A 255 -8.90 -9.55 5.77
CA LYS A 255 -8.28 -9.40 4.44
C LYS A 255 -7.72 -10.74 3.95
N PRO A 256 -7.68 -10.99 2.64
CA PRO A 256 -7.05 -12.18 2.07
C PRO A 256 -5.60 -12.37 2.53
N ILE A 257 -4.83 -11.27 2.58
CA ILE A 257 -3.50 -11.22 3.17
C ILE A 257 -3.64 -10.75 4.62
N LYS A 258 -3.68 -11.73 5.54
CA LYS A 258 -3.94 -11.44 6.96
C LYS A 258 -2.76 -10.79 7.69
N ARG A 259 -1.52 -10.98 7.24
CA ARG A 259 -0.30 -10.43 7.88
C ARG A 259 0.60 -9.80 6.84
N GLY A 260 1.00 -8.56 7.07
CA GLY A 260 1.82 -7.83 6.13
C GLY A 260 1.97 -6.36 6.47
N ILE A 261 2.46 -5.61 5.49
CA ILE A 261 2.57 -4.15 5.54
C ILE A 261 1.30 -3.57 4.96
N LYS A 262 0.65 -2.67 5.69
CA LYS A 262 -0.54 -1.94 5.25
C LYS A 262 -0.12 -0.70 4.47
N ILE A 263 -0.75 -0.50 3.34
CA ILE A 263 -0.56 0.68 2.49
C ILE A 263 -1.95 1.27 2.22
N TRP A 264 -2.09 2.59 2.33
CA TRP A 264 -3.25 3.30 1.81
C TRP A 264 -2.93 3.78 0.41
N GLU A 265 -3.87 3.61 -0.49
CA GLU A 265 -3.69 3.90 -1.91
C GLU A 265 -4.84 4.77 -2.42
N CYS A 266 -4.51 5.73 -3.27
CA CYS A 266 -5.46 6.46 -4.09
C CYS A 266 -5.26 6.04 -5.55
N ALA A 267 -6.25 5.39 -6.12
CA ALA A 267 -6.18 4.82 -7.46
C ALA A 267 -7.29 5.35 -8.37
N ASP A 268 -7.00 5.43 -9.66
CA ASP A 268 -8.01 5.67 -10.69
C ASP A 268 -9.02 4.52 -10.72
N SER A 269 -10.30 4.83 -10.46
CA SER A 269 -11.35 3.81 -10.37
C SER A 269 -11.64 3.10 -11.69
N SER A 270 -11.19 3.65 -12.82
CA SER A 270 -11.45 3.08 -14.15
C SER A 270 -10.48 1.96 -14.53
N ASN A 271 -9.24 2.02 -14.04
CA ASN A 271 -8.17 1.11 -14.47
C ASN A 271 -7.32 0.57 -13.31
N GLY A 272 -7.51 1.08 -12.08
CA GLY A 272 -6.78 0.68 -10.89
C GLY A 272 -5.35 1.23 -10.80
N PHE A 273 -4.96 2.20 -11.64
CA PHE A 273 -3.64 2.80 -11.57
C PHE A 273 -3.48 3.63 -10.29
N VAL A 274 -2.48 3.30 -9.47
CA VAL A 274 -2.20 3.97 -8.20
C VAL A 274 -1.46 5.28 -8.47
N SER A 275 -2.09 6.39 -8.10
CA SER A 275 -1.54 7.74 -8.26
C SER A 275 -0.85 8.26 -7.01
N GLU A 276 -1.32 7.84 -5.84
CA GLU A 276 -0.78 8.21 -4.54
C GLU A 276 -0.83 7.01 -3.60
N TYR A 277 0.17 6.90 -2.72
CA TYR A 277 0.13 5.90 -1.64
C TYR A 277 0.88 6.34 -0.39
N GLN A 278 0.50 5.78 0.74
CA GLN A 278 1.13 5.98 2.03
C GLN A 278 1.28 4.66 2.78
N VAL A 279 2.51 4.32 3.17
CA VAL A 279 2.77 3.13 4.01
C VAL A 279 2.40 3.44 5.45
N TYR A 280 1.57 2.61 6.07
CA TYR A 280 1.24 2.72 7.49
C TYR A 280 2.40 2.26 8.36
N THR A 281 2.92 3.15 9.18
CA THR A 281 4.08 2.89 10.04
C THR A 281 3.74 2.53 11.49
N GLY A 282 2.47 2.25 11.77
CA GLY A 282 1.99 1.91 13.11
C GLY A 282 1.61 3.14 13.95
N LYS A 283 1.40 2.92 15.23
CA LYS A 283 1.09 3.96 16.22
C LYS A 283 2.22 4.98 16.35
N GLN A 284 1.93 6.13 16.96
CA GLN A 284 2.92 7.16 17.29
C GLN A 284 4.01 6.61 18.22
N GLN A 285 5.09 7.36 18.42
CA GLN A 285 6.24 6.90 19.22
C GLN A 285 5.86 6.64 20.68
N ASP A 286 4.89 7.36 21.21
CA ASP A 286 4.34 7.19 22.57
C ASP A 286 3.37 6.00 22.70
N GLY A 287 3.12 5.26 21.61
CA GLY A 287 2.19 4.12 21.56
C GLY A 287 0.72 4.50 21.43
N THR A 288 0.40 5.80 21.38
CA THR A 288 -0.98 6.27 21.19
C THR A 288 -1.43 6.09 19.73
N PRO A 289 -2.72 5.79 19.49
CA PRO A 289 -3.31 5.92 18.16
C PRO A 289 -3.26 7.36 17.68
N GLU A 290 -3.01 7.56 16.39
CA GLU A 290 -3.14 8.88 15.79
C GLU A 290 -4.61 9.27 15.70
N GLU A 291 -4.95 10.43 16.28
CA GLU A 291 -6.29 10.98 16.19
C GLU A 291 -6.62 11.39 14.74
N ASN A 292 -7.88 11.19 14.35
CA ASN A 292 -8.36 11.53 13.00
C ASN A 292 -7.52 10.93 11.85
N LEU A 293 -6.89 9.76 12.08
CA LEU A 293 -6.03 9.10 11.10
C LEU A 293 -6.70 8.94 9.73
N GLY A 294 -7.98 8.51 9.69
CA GLY A 294 -8.72 8.37 8.43
C GLY A 294 -8.88 9.69 7.68
N TYR A 295 -9.13 10.79 8.39
CA TYR A 295 -9.20 12.13 7.80
C TYR A 295 -7.85 12.53 7.20
N ARG A 296 -6.77 12.43 7.98
CA ARG A 296 -5.43 12.81 7.53
C ARG A 296 -4.99 12.01 6.30
N VAL A 297 -5.22 10.70 6.31
CA VAL A 297 -4.84 9.82 5.18
C VAL A 297 -5.52 10.27 3.89
N VAL A 298 -6.83 10.51 3.91
CA VAL A 298 -7.54 10.97 2.68
C VAL A 298 -7.04 12.34 2.26
N HIS A 299 -6.88 13.28 3.20
CA HIS A 299 -6.37 14.61 2.91
C HIS A 299 -4.97 14.58 2.29
N ASP A 300 -4.06 13.74 2.83
CA ASP A 300 -2.71 13.58 2.29
C ASP A 300 -2.72 12.96 0.89
N LEU A 301 -3.50 11.90 0.67
CA LEU A 301 -3.60 11.20 -0.61
C LEU A 301 -4.32 12.03 -1.70
N THR A 302 -5.06 13.06 -1.32
CA THR A 302 -5.77 13.94 -2.27
C THR A 302 -5.08 15.27 -2.49
N ARG A 303 -4.00 15.58 -1.76
CA ARG A 303 -3.31 16.87 -1.80
C ARG A 303 -2.93 17.32 -3.22
N ASN A 304 -2.47 16.40 -4.07
CA ASN A 304 -2.08 16.71 -5.44
C ASN A 304 -3.25 17.01 -6.37
N PHE A 305 -4.48 16.78 -5.93
CA PHE A 305 -5.72 17.02 -6.68
C PHE A 305 -6.48 18.28 -6.21
N THR A 306 -6.05 18.90 -5.10
CA THR A 306 -6.65 20.08 -4.49
C THR A 306 -6.72 21.26 -5.44
N GLY A 307 -7.88 21.93 -5.49
CA GLY A 307 -8.13 23.12 -6.32
C GLY A 307 -8.09 22.89 -7.83
N LYS A 308 -8.05 21.61 -8.26
CA LYS A 308 -7.88 21.24 -9.67
C LYS A 308 -8.96 20.26 -10.12
N ASN A 309 -9.50 20.51 -11.31
CA ASN A 309 -10.21 19.51 -12.11
C ASN A 309 -11.46 18.85 -11.51
N HIS A 310 -11.82 19.08 -10.27
CA HIS A 310 -13.04 18.54 -9.66
C HIS A 310 -13.11 17.00 -9.68
N HIS A 311 -12.07 16.34 -9.16
CA HIS A 311 -12.09 14.89 -8.97
C HIS A 311 -13.17 14.44 -7.99
N HIS A 312 -13.64 13.21 -8.18
CA HIS A 312 -14.61 12.54 -7.31
C HIS A 312 -13.90 11.42 -6.56
N VAL A 313 -13.85 11.47 -5.23
CA VAL A 313 -13.16 10.50 -4.39
C VAL A 313 -14.15 9.60 -3.69
N PHE A 314 -13.90 8.29 -3.77
CA PHE A 314 -14.72 7.25 -3.16
C PHE A 314 -13.92 6.54 -2.07
N PHE A 315 -14.52 6.36 -0.89
CA PHE A 315 -13.88 5.67 0.23
C PHE A 315 -14.91 4.98 1.14
N ASP A 316 -14.43 4.11 2.02
CA ASP A 316 -15.28 3.37 2.94
C ASP A 316 -15.61 4.17 4.23
N ASN A 317 -16.33 3.53 5.14
CA ASN A 317 -16.79 4.13 6.41
C ASN A 317 -15.67 4.38 7.43
N TYR A 318 -14.48 3.83 7.22
CA TYR A 318 -13.31 4.11 8.07
C TYR A 318 -12.88 5.57 7.92
N PHE A 319 -12.86 6.06 6.69
CA PHE A 319 -12.41 7.41 6.36
C PHE A 319 -13.52 8.45 6.48
N SER A 320 -14.78 8.06 6.19
CA SER A 320 -15.89 8.98 6.02
C SER A 320 -16.22 9.78 7.30
N SER A 321 -16.29 11.09 7.17
CA SER A 321 -16.84 12.00 8.17
C SER A 321 -17.44 13.24 7.50
N VAL A 322 -18.36 13.93 8.20
CA VAL A 322 -18.95 15.19 7.73
C VAL A 322 -17.86 16.23 7.47
N LYS A 323 -16.96 16.40 8.45
CA LYS A 323 -15.84 17.35 8.34
C LYS A 323 -14.95 17.07 7.14
N LEU A 324 -14.57 15.82 6.90
CA LEU A 324 -13.74 15.45 5.74
C LEU A 324 -14.44 15.81 4.42
N SER A 325 -15.73 15.47 4.29
CA SER A 325 -16.48 15.75 3.06
C SER A 325 -16.63 17.26 2.80
N GLU A 326 -16.80 18.06 3.85
CA GLU A 326 -16.88 19.54 3.75
C GLU A 326 -15.52 20.15 3.37
N ASP A 327 -14.42 19.65 3.94
CA ASP A 327 -13.09 20.17 3.65
C ASP A 327 -12.62 19.77 2.22
N LEU A 328 -12.86 18.54 1.80
CA LEU A 328 -12.62 18.12 0.40
C LEU A 328 -13.40 18.99 -0.59
N LEU A 329 -14.64 19.33 -0.27
CA LEU A 329 -15.45 20.20 -1.12
C LEU A 329 -14.86 21.62 -1.25
N LYS A 330 -14.31 22.19 -0.16
CA LYS A 330 -13.57 23.46 -0.19
C LYS A 330 -12.33 23.36 -1.09
N ASP A 331 -11.70 22.19 -1.13
CA ASP A 331 -10.55 21.88 -1.97
C ASP A 331 -10.93 21.55 -3.44
N ALA A 332 -12.20 21.78 -3.82
CA ALA A 332 -12.76 21.45 -5.14
C ALA A 332 -12.71 19.95 -5.47
N ILE A 333 -12.77 19.08 -4.45
CA ILE A 333 -12.84 17.64 -4.56
C ILE A 333 -14.21 17.17 -4.06
N TYR A 334 -14.92 16.43 -4.91
CA TYR A 334 -16.18 15.80 -4.52
C TYR A 334 -15.90 14.45 -3.84
N SER A 335 -16.78 14.06 -2.91
CA SER A 335 -16.62 12.81 -2.18
C SER A 335 -17.91 12.01 -2.13
N CYS A 336 -17.78 10.69 -2.07
CA CYS A 336 -18.88 9.78 -1.78
C CYS A 336 -18.34 8.56 -1.02
N GLY A 337 -18.98 8.22 0.10
CA GLY A 337 -18.58 7.04 0.86
C GLY A 337 -19.68 6.56 1.81
N THR A 338 -19.55 5.30 2.23
CA THR A 338 -20.36 4.83 3.36
C THR A 338 -19.90 5.49 4.65
N VAL A 339 -20.78 5.69 5.62
CA VAL A 339 -20.47 6.39 6.87
C VAL A 339 -21.07 5.66 8.07
N ARG A 340 -20.41 5.73 9.20
CA ARG A 340 -20.98 5.28 10.47
C ARG A 340 -21.92 6.37 10.99
N ALA A 341 -23.14 5.99 11.39
CA ALA A 341 -24.16 6.93 11.82
C ALA A 341 -23.83 7.67 13.14
N ASN A 342 -22.82 7.23 13.88
CA ASN A 342 -22.32 7.86 15.11
C ASN A 342 -21.21 8.89 14.86
N ARG A 343 -20.82 9.15 13.62
CA ARG A 343 -19.82 10.18 13.30
C ARG A 343 -20.33 11.57 13.68
N LYS A 344 -19.46 12.40 14.25
CA LYS A 344 -19.76 13.78 14.63
C LYS A 344 -20.37 14.56 13.45
N GLY A 345 -21.45 15.30 13.70
CA GLY A 345 -22.15 16.10 12.69
C GLY A 345 -23.09 15.28 11.76
N TYR A 346 -23.13 13.94 11.80
CA TYR A 346 -24.07 13.16 11.00
C TYR A 346 -25.50 13.29 11.54
N PRO A 347 -26.54 13.42 10.65
CA PRO A 347 -27.92 13.66 11.12
C PRO A 347 -28.45 12.49 11.94
N LYS A 348 -28.81 12.75 13.20
CA LYS A 348 -29.27 11.73 14.16
C LYS A 348 -30.55 11.02 13.71
N GLU A 349 -31.39 11.68 12.91
CA GLU A 349 -32.63 11.10 12.36
C GLU A 349 -32.38 10.02 11.31
N LEU A 350 -31.17 9.97 10.73
CA LEU A 350 -30.75 8.93 9.79
C LEU A 350 -30.00 7.77 10.47
N ALA A 351 -29.84 7.83 11.79
CA ALA A 351 -29.20 6.74 12.53
C ALA A 351 -30.06 5.47 12.49
N LYS A 352 -29.42 4.30 12.45
CA LYS A 352 -30.09 2.98 12.40
C LYS A 352 -31.14 2.75 13.48
N LYS A 353 -31.00 3.43 14.63
CA LYS A 353 -31.93 3.34 15.77
C LYS A 353 -33.12 4.29 15.63
N ALA A 354 -33.11 5.26 14.72
CA ALA A 354 -34.19 6.20 14.54
C ALA A 354 -35.49 5.49 14.06
N VAL A 355 -36.63 5.96 14.59
CA VAL A 355 -37.96 5.36 14.29
C VAL A 355 -38.26 5.43 12.79
N THR A 356 -37.92 6.55 12.16
CA THR A 356 -38.10 6.78 10.72
C THR A 356 -37.31 5.77 9.88
N VAL A 357 -36.05 5.51 10.23
CA VAL A 357 -35.18 4.58 9.51
C VAL A 357 -35.60 3.12 9.70
N LYS A 358 -36.12 2.76 10.90
CA LYS A 358 -36.61 1.41 11.15
C LYS A 358 -37.87 1.05 10.34
N ARG A 359 -38.63 2.04 9.90
CA ARG A 359 -39.86 1.85 9.08
C ARG A 359 -39.59 1.72 7.59
N LEU A 360 -38.33 1.94 7.15
CA LEU A 360 -37.98 1.80 5.74
C LEU A 360 -38.13 0.35 5.26
N SER A 361 -38.82 0.17 4.15
CA SER A 361 -38.89 -1.05 3.39
C SER A 361 -37.61 -1.23 2.54
N HIS A 362 -37.38 -2.45 2.06
CA HIS A 362 -36.25 -2.74 1.18
C HIS A 362 -36.30 -1.86 -0.09
N GLY A 363 -35.17 -1.20 -0.39
CA GLY A 363 -35.04 -0.27 -1.52
C GLY A 363 -35.37 1.19 -1.19
N GLU A 364 -36.10 1.44 -0.09
CA GLU A 364 -36.41 2.82 0.33
C GLU A 364 -35.20 3.49 0.95
N HIS A 365 -35.20 4.82 0.89
CA HIS A 365 -34.17 5.66 1.50
C HIS A 365 -34.77 6.92 2.14
N LEU A 366 -34.03 7.48 3.09
CA LEU A 366 -34.25 8.80 3.66
C LEU A 366 -32.96 9.60 3.49
N PHE A 367 -33.09 10.91 3.33
CA PHE A 367 -31.92 11.78 3.23
C PHE A 367 -32.06 13.04 4.07
N ARG A 368 -30.92 13.68 4.31
CA ARG A 368 -30.78 15.04 4.81
C ARG A 368 -29.71 15.73 4.00
N ARG A 369 -29.88 17.01 3.79
CA ARG A 369 -28.97 17.85 3.03
C ARG A 369 -28.48 19.03 3.87
N LYS A 370 -27.19 19.33 3.72
CA LYS A 370 -26.54 20.53 4.24
C LYS A 370 -25.68 21.11 3.12
N ASN A 371 -26.11 22.21 2.50
CA ASN A 371 -25.49 22.74 1.28
C ASN A 371 -25.35 21.68 0.17
N ASN A 372 -24.12 21.41 -0.26
CA ASN A 372 -23.81 20.35 -1.24
C ASN A 372 -23.64 18.96 -0.61
N LEU A 373 -23.61 18.85 0.70
CA LEU A 373 -23.45 17.56 1.38
C LEU A 373 -24.81 16.89 1.59
N VAL A 374 -24.94 15.66 1.12
CA VAL A 374 -26.13 14.82 1.25
C VAL A 374 -25.79 13.61 2.10
N ALA A 375 -26.50 13.47 3.22
CA ALA A 375 -26.48 12.27 4.05
C ALA A 375 -27.69 11.40 3.70
N THR A 376 -27.49 10.11 3.45
CA THR A 376 -28.55 9.18 3.04
C THR A 376 -28.52 7.91 3.88
N ALA A 377 -29.67 7.48 4.38
CA ALA A 377 -29.89 6.15 4.95
C ALA A 377 -30.72 5.32 3.96
N TRP A 378 -30.10 4.31 3.37
CA TRP A 378 -30.73 3.42 2.40
C TRP A 378 -30.94 2.03 2.99
N LYS A 379 -32.14 1.47 2.80
CA LYS A 379 -32.49 0.14 3.27
C LYS A 379 -32.21 -0.91 2.21
N ASP A 380 -31.10 -1.62 2.36
CA ASP A 380 -30.86 -2.92 1.74
C ASP A 380 -31.31 -4.04 2.71
N LYS A 381 -30.63 -5.17 2.77
CA LYS A 381 -30.83 -6.17 3.86
C LYS A 381 -30.64 -5.53 5.24
N LYS A 382 -29.65 -4.65 5.34
CA LYS A 382 -29.42 -3.76 6.50
C LYS A 382 -29.44 -2.30 6.03
N VAL A 383 -29.61 -1.37 6.94
CA VAL A 383 -29.47 0.05 6.64
C VAL A 383 -28.01 0.36 6.37
N VAL A 384 -27.74 0.99 5.23
CA VAL A 384 -26.44 1.52 4.84
C VAL A 384 -26.55 3.04 4.80
N ASN A 385 -25.61 3.70 5.47
CA ASN A 385 -25.57 5.15 5.52
C ASN A 385 -24.47 5.67 4.59
N PHE A 386 -24.73 6.75 3.89
CA PHE A 386 -23.82 7.40 2.95
C PHE A 386 -23.67 8.88 3.25
N LEU A 387 -22.51 9.43 2.89
CA LEU A 387 -22.28 10.85 2.70
C LEU A 387 -21.83 11.08 1.26
N SER A 388 -22.35 12.10 0.60
CA SER A 388 -21.96 12.48 -0.75
C SER A 388 -22.04 13.98 -0.97
N THR A 389 -21.04 14.55 -1.64
CA THR A 389 -21.05 15.95 -2.10
C THR A 389 -21.29 16.06 -3.61
N GLN A 390 -21.51 14.92 -4.29
CA GLN A 390 -21.67 14.84 -5.75
C GLN A 390 -23.01 14.26 -6.21
N SER A 391 -23.77 13.62 -5.32
CA SER A 391 -24.99 12.92 -5.69
C SER A 391 -26.22 13.70 -5.27
N ASN A 392 -27.19 13.81 -6.16
CA ASN A 392 -28.49 14.40 -5.82
C ASN A 392 -29.21 13.55 -4.77
N PRO A 393 -29.97 14.18 -3.86
CA PRO A 393 -30.70 13.46 -2.83
C PRO A 393 -31.80 12.55 -3.39
N VAL A 394 -32.36 12.91 -4.55
CA VAL A 394 -33.41 12.16 -5.27
C VAL A 394 -32.92 11.88 -6.69
N GLY A 395 -33.12 10.67 -7.18
CA GLY A 395 -32.73 10.26 -8.54
C GLY A 395 -33.73 9.28 -9.15
N ASN A 396 -33.84 9.29 -10.47
CA ASN A 396 -34.73 8.44 -11.23
C ASN A 396 -34.07 7.15 -11.76
N LYS A 397 -32.81 6.92 -11.42
CA LYS A 397 -32.05 5.75 -11.89
C LYS A 397 -32.19 4.59 -10.92
N THR A 398 -32.68 3.46 -11.40
CA THR A 398 -32.65 2.17 -10.67
C THR A 398 -31.51 1.32 -11.19
N VAL A 399 -30.77 0.69 -10.29
CA VAL A 399 -29.72 -0.25 -10.65
C VAL A 399 -30.18 -1.65 -10.29
N PRO A 400 -30.28 -2.59 -11.28
CA PRO A 400 -30.65 -3.95 -10.97
C PRO A 400 -29.55 -4.62 -10.14
N ARG A 401 -29.93 -5.24 -9.05
CA ARG A 401 -29.02 -5.99 -8.21
C ARG A 401 -28.81 -7.38 -8.80
N LYS A 402 -27.57 -7.77 -9.08
CA LYS A 402 -27.26 -9.18 -9.37
C LYS A 402 -27.57 -10.02 -8.14
N GLN A 403 -28.53 -10.92 -8.22
CA GLN A 403 -28.67 -11.99 -7.24
C GLN A 403 -27.43 -12.88 -7.39
N ARG A 404 -26.79 -13.22 -6.29
CA ARG A 404 -25.82 -14.32 -6.28
C ARG A 404 -26.64 -15.60 -6.26
N ASP A 405 -26.48 -16.40 -7.30
CA ASP A 405 -26.92 -17.78 -7.32
C ASP A 405 -26.26 -18.59 -6.20
#